data_5238ac2dae65b2e814fe28329fadae77
#
_entry.id   5238ac2dae65b2e814fe28329fadae77
#
_cell.length_a   1.000
_cell.length_b   1.000
_cell.length_c   1.000
_cell.angle_alpha   90.00
_cell.angle_beta   90.00
_cell.angle_gamma   90.00
#
_symmetry.space_group_name_H-M   'P 1'
#
loop_
_entity.id
_entity.type
_entity.pdbx_description
1 polymer ?
#
loop_
_entity_poly.entity_id
_entity_poly.type
_entity_poly.pdbx_seq_one_letter_code
_entity_poly.pdbx_strand_id
1 'polypeptide(L)'
;MYSGGYEAQLYGADSNRGDSVLEDTPEGSMDGMKLVEPAAPEGQENYEAFADAYENEHGERPTAWSAFTYDCVVTAALSIEAADEFTGAALGDVVRDVTRPEGEEVFTYEEAHAILADGGSADDIDYQGVSGPIDFDENGDPRGSLVVIEVQDHDYVSTEFREA
;
A
#
# COMPACT_ATOMS: atom_id res chain seq x y z
N MET A 1 -31.49 -2.37 12.19
CA MET A 1 -30.92 -1.86 13.45
C MET A 1 -31.65 -0.60 13.88
N TYR A 2 -31.67 0.44 13.07
CA TYR A 2 -32.36 1.72 13.37
C TYR A 2 -33.87 1.62 13.56
N SER A 3 -34.56 0.73 12.86
CA SER A 3 -36.00 0.52 13.00
C SER A 3 -36.45 0.02 14.39
N GLY A 4 -35.50 -0.47 15.19
CA GLY A 4 -35.74 -0.91 16.57
C GLY A 4 -35.38 0.14 17.64
N GLY A 5 -34.96 1.36 17.25
CA GLY A 5 -34.52 2.43 18.16
C GLY A 5 -33.17 2.15 18.84
N TYR A 6 -32.37 1.24 18.30
CA TYR A 6 -31.01 0.98 18.78
C TYR A 6 -30.00 1.86 18.05
N GLU A 7 -29.31 2.71 18.81
CA GLU A 7 -28.25 3.57 18.31
C GLU A 7 -26.90 2.95 18.67
N ALA A 8 -26.01 2.80 17.69
CA ALA A 8 -24.65 2.31 17.87
C ALA A 8 -23.71 3.01 16.90
N GLN A 9 -22.48 3.28 17.33
CA GLN A 9 -21.41 3.67 16.43
C GLN A 9 -21.04 2.45 15.58
N LEU A 10 -21.09 2.61 14.26
CA LEU A 10 -20.70 1.57 13.32
C LEU A 10 -19.23 1.74 12.95
N TYR A 11 -18.51 0.61 12.88
CA TYR A 11 -17.16 0.53 12.38
C TYR A 11 -17.06 -0.57 11.31
N GLY A 12 -16.23 -0.35 10.31
CA GLY A 12 -15.97 -1.29 9.23
C GLY A 12 -14.51 -1.27 8.83
N ALA A 13 -14.19 -2.12 7.89
CA ALA A 13 -12.89 -2.22 7.24
C ALA A 13 -13.05 -1.94 5.73
N ASP A 14 -11.95 -2.00 4.99
CA ASP A 14 -11.88 -1.87 3.54
C ASP A 14 -12.95 -2.70 2.80
N SER A 15 -13.17 -3.95 3.22
CA SER A 15 -14.18 -4.83 2.64
C SER A 15 -15.63 -4.36 2.80
N ASN A 16 -15.87 -3.37 3.65
CA ASN A 16 -17.18 -2.73 3.80
C ASN A 16 -17.31 -1.44 2.96
N ARG A 17 -16.26 -1.05 2.25
CA ARG A 17 -16.28 0.06 1.32
C ARG A 17 -16.63 -0.45 -0.08
N GLY A 18 -17.76 -0.04 -0.58
CA GLY A 18 -18.19 -0.37 -1.93
C GLY A 18 -19.49 0.35 -2.26
N ASP A 19 -19.64 0.76 -3.50
CA ASP A 19 -20.82 1.50 -3.96
C ASP A 19 -22.11 0.74 -3.65
N SER A 20 -22.11 -0.59 -3.84
CA SER A 20 -23.24 -1.44 -3.53
C SER A 20 -23.66 -1.41 -2.05
N VAL A 21 -22.74 -1.14 -1.12
CA VAL A 21 -23.09 -1.06 0.32
C VAL A 21 -23.96 0.16 0.58
N LEU A 22 -23.63 1.29 -0.04
CA LEU A 22 -24.45 2.50 0.08
C LEU A 22 -25.73 2.40 -0.78
N GLU A 23 -25.63 1.91 -2.02
CA GLU A 23 -26.79 1.75 -2.92
C GLU A 23 -27.87 0.82 -2.35
N ASP A 24 -27.47 -0.26 -1.67
CA ASP A 24 -28.39 -1.25 -1.08
C ASP A 24 -28.92 -0.86 0.32
N THR A 25 -28.46 0.27 0.88
CA THR A 25 -28.89 0.75 2.19
C THR A 25 -29.71 2.04 2.07
N PRO A 26 -30.72 2.24 2.96
CA PRO A 26 -31.46 3.50 2.97
C PRO A 26 -30.53 4.70 3.19
N GLU A 27 -30.78 5.77 2.45
CA GLU A 27 -30.05 7.04 2.57
C GLU A 27 -29.98 7.51 4.03
N GLY A 28 -28.80 7.92 4.48
CA GLY A 28 -28.51 8.35 5.84
C GLY A 28 -28.42 7.23 6.88
N SER A 29 -28.75 5.97 6.54
CA SER A 29 -28.72 4.86 7.52
C SER A 29 -27.31 4.45 7.94
N MET A 30 -26.32 4.77 7.13
CA MET A 30 -24.90 4.48 7.38
C MET A 30 -24.10 5.73 7.78
N ASP A 31 -24.73 6.91 7.80
CA ASP A 31 -24.04 8.14 8.16
C ASP A 31 -23.40 8.06 9.56
N GLY A 32 -22.15 8.54 9.65
CA GLY A 32 -21.31 8.41 10.83
C GLY A 32 -20.60 7.06 10.98
N MET A 33 -20.83 6.08 10.09
CA MET A 33 -20.02 4.87 10.07
C MET A 33 -18.57 5.21 9.74
N LYS A 34 -17.63 4.64 10.49
CA LYS A 34 -16.19 4.82 10.27
C LYS A 34 -15.57 3.54 9.77
N LEU A 35 -14.73 3.67 8.75
CA LEU A 35 -13.95 2.59 8.18
C LEU A 35 -12.47 2.93 8.29
N VAL A 36 -11.65 1.89 8.40
CA VAL A 36 -10.19 2.02 8.31
C VAL A 36 -9.72 1.11 7.20
N GLU A 37 -8.92 1.65 6.30
CA GLU A 37 -8.32 0.88 5.22
C GLU A 37 -6.84 1.24 5.03
N PRO A 38 -6.02 0.34 4.48
CA PRO A 38 -4.68 0.67 4.05
C PRO A 38 -4.71 1.77 2.98
N ALA A 39 -3.72 2.66 3.02
CA ALA A 39 -3.63 3.78 2.09
C ALA A 39 -2.24 3.85 1.46
N ALA A 40 -2.18 4.25 0.20
CA ALA A 40 -0.96 4.67 -0.44
C ALA A 40 -0.73 6.17 -0.19
N PRO A 41 0.54 6.64 -0.22
CA PRO A 41 0.89 8.03 0.07
C PRO A 41 0.61 8.93 -1.14
N GLU A 42 -0.66 9.18 -1.42
CA GLU A 42 -1.10 10.09 -2.48
C GLU A 42 -0.41 11.45 -2.33
N GLY A 43 0.11 11.98 -3.44
CA GLY A 43 0.86 13.23 -3.48
C GLY A 43 2.38 13.10 -3.32
N GLN A 44 2.91 11.90 -3.07
CA GLN A 44 4.35 11.64 -3.21
C GLN A 44 4.72 11.45 -4.69
N GLU A 45 5.91 11.90 -5.09
CA GLU A 45 6.31 11.94 -6.50
C GLU A 45 6.34 10.55 -7.15
N ASN A 46 6.88 9.55 -6.45
CA ASN A 46 6.94 8.16 -6.93
C ASN A 46 5.54 7.54 -7.06
N TYR A 47 4.63 7.81 -6.11
CA TYR A 47 3.25 7.35 -6.21
C TYR A 47 2.54 8.00 -7.40
N GLU A 48 2.66 9.32 -7.58
CA GLU A 48 1.98 10.01 -8.69
C GLU A 48 2.51 9.54 -10.05
N ALA A 49 3.82 9.29 -10.18
CA ALA A 49 4.39 8.73 -11.40
C ALA A 49 3.81 7.34 -11.72
N PHE A 50 3.69 6.48 -10.72
CA PHE A 50 3.03 5.17 -10.85
C PHE A 50 1.54 5.33 -11.20
N ALA A 51 0.83 6.21 -10.52
CA ALA A 51 -0.59 6.41 -10.71
C ALA A 51 -0.92 6.93 -12.11
N ASP A 52 -0.12 7.87 -12.63
CA ASP A 52 -0.27 8.40 -13.99
C ASP A 52 0.00 7.30 -15.04
N ALA A 53 1.03 6.48 -14.84
CA ALA A 53 1.32 5.36 -15.73
C ALA A 53 0.19 4.31 -15.70
N TYR A 54 -0.32 3.99 -14.52
CA TYR A 54 -1.43 3.05 -14.35
C TYR A 54 -2.70 3.57 -15.02
N GLU A 55 -3.06 4.84 -14.80
CA GLU A 55 -4.24 5.47 -15.41
C GLU A 55 -4.14 5.51 -16.94
N ASN A 56 -2.96 5.79 -17.48
CA ASN A 56 -2.73 5.77 -18.93
C ASN A 56 -2.94 4.39 -19.55
N GLU A 57 -2.61 3.31 -18.83
CA GLU A 57 -2.75 1.93 -19.32
C GLU A 57 -4.17 1.38 -19.11
N HIS A 58 -4.78 1.68 -17.95
CA HIS A 58 -6.04 1.04 -17.52
C HIS A 58 -7.27 1.96 -17.63
N GLY A 59 -7.08 3.28 -17.78
CA GLY A 59 -8.18 4.25 -17.91
C GLY A 59 -8.80 4.68 -16.60
N GLU A 60 -8.22 4.26 -15.45
CA GLU A 60 -8.65 4.61 -14.10
C GLU A 60 -7.44 4.71 -13.17
N ARG A 61 -7.53 5.52 -12.13
CA ARG A 61 -6.46 5.62 -11.12
C ARG A 61 -6.33 4.33 -10.31
N PRO A 62 -5.10 3.99 -9.87
CA PRO A 62 -4.87 2.80 -9.05
C PRO A 62 -5.55 2.93 -7.69
N THR A 63 -5.91 1.81 -7.11
CA THR A 63 -6.25 1.71 -5.69
C THR A 63 -4.97 1.53 -4.85
N ALA A 64 -5.05 1.66 -3.53
CA ALA A 64 -3.94 1.32 -2.64
C ALA A 64 -3.45 -0.13 -2.86
N TRP A 65 -4.36 -1.06 -3.15
CA TRP A 65 -4.03 -2.46 -3.43
C TRP A 65 -3.21 -2.64 -4.71
N SER A 66 -3.43 -1.79 -5.72
CA SER A 66 -2.61 -1.78 -6.94
C SER A 66 -1.17 -1.37 -6.62
N ALA A 67 -0.98 -0.35 -5.78
CA ALA A 67 0.34 0.10 -5.32
C ALA A 67 1.06 -0.99 -4.50
N PHE A 68 0.39 -1.59 -3.52
CA PHE A 68 0.95 -2.70 -2.74
C PHE A 68 1.35 -3.90 -3.62
N THR A 69 0.52 -4.24 -4.60
CA THR A 69 0.82 -5.35 -5.52
C THR A 69 2.04 -5.04 -6.38
N TYR A 70 2.18 -3.81 -6.86
CA TYR A 70 3.35 -3.36 -7.60
C TYR A 70 4.62 -3.51 -6.77
N ASP A 71 4.62 -3.01 -5.54
CA ASP A 71 5.77 -3.10 -4.65
C ASP A 71 6.12 -4.54 -4.26
N CYS A 72 5.13 -5.40 -4.05
CA CYS A 72 5.37 -6.83 -3.85
C CYS A 72 6.14 -7.46 -5.03
N VAL A 73 5.81 -7.07 -6.28
CA VAL A 73 6.48 -7.58 -7.48
C VAL A 73 7.90 -7.03 -7.57
N VAL A 74 8.09 -5.73 -7.33
CA VAL A 74 9.42 -5.10 -7.38
C VAL A 74 10.34 -5.68 -6.30
N THR A 75 9.87 -5.75 -5.06
CA THR A 75 10.65 -6.31 -3.94
C THR A 75 11.01 -7.78 -4.20
N ALA A 76 10.09 -8.58 -4.75
CA ALA A 76 10.37 -9.95 -5.12
C ALA A 76 11.41 -10.03 -6.25
N ALA A 77 11.32 -9.18 -7.27
CA ALA A 77 12.27 -9.14 -8.38
C ALA A 77 13.68 -8.76 -7.90
N LEU A 78 13.81 -7.75 -7.04
CA LEU A 78 15.08 -7.36 -6.43
C LEU A 78 15.66 -8.46 -5.56
N SER A 79 14.83 -9.14 -4.78
CA SER A 79 15.25 -10.30 -3.97
C SER A 79 15.77 -11.45 -4.83
N ILE A 80 15.12 -11.73 -5.97
CA ILE A 80 15.58 -12.77 -6.91
C ILE A 80 16.93 -12.42 -7.50
N GLU A 81 17.14 -11.15 -7.84
CA GLU A 81 18.37 -10.69 -8.45
C GLU A 81 19.54 -10.66 -7.45
N ALA A 82 19.26 -10.24 -6.21
CA ALA A 82 20.26 -10.12 -5.16
C ALA A 82 20.64 -11.47 -4.52
N ALA A 83 19.78 -12.50 -4.62
CA ALA A 83 20.01 -13.80 -4.00
C ALA A 83 21.02 -14.66 -4.79
N ASP A 84 21.87 -15.38 -4.06
CA ASP A 84 22.83 -16.35 -4.66
C ASP A 84 22.16 -17.53 -5.35
N GLU A 85 20.95 -17.90 -4.90
CA GLU A 85 20.19 -19.05 -5.41
C GLU A 85 18.70 -18.74 -5.52
N PHE A 86 18.04 -19.25 -6.55
CA PHE A 86 16.59 -19.13 -6.71
C PHE A 86 15.85 -20.16 -5.85
N THR A 87 15.90 -19.97 -4.53
CA THR A 87 15.17 -20.78 -3.54
C THR A 87 14.42 -19.89 -2.57
N GLY A 88 13.30 -20.38 -2.02
CA GLY A 88 12.53 -19.61 -1.04
C GLY A 88 13.34 -19.22 0.21
N ALA A 89 14.33 -20.04 0.61
CA ALA A 89 15.20 -19.71 1.72
C ALA A 89 16.13 -18.53 1.37
N ALA A 90 16.84 -18.61 0.23
CA ALA A 90 17.74 -17.54 -0.20
C ALA A 90 17.00 -16.22 -0.44
N LEU A 91 15.80 -16.26 -1.02
CA LEU A 91 14.96 -15.06 -1.19
C LEU A 91 14.53 -14.47 0.16
N GLY A 92 14.16 -15.34 1.13
CA GLY A 92 13.77 -14.92 2.48
C GLY A 92 14.92 -14.27 3.27
N ASP A 93 16.16 -14.65 2.97
CA ASP A 93 17.35 -14.08 3.60
C ASP A 93 17.65 -12.65 3.12
N VAL A 94 17.34 -12.32 1.85
CA VAL A 94 17.66 -11.02 1.25
C VAL A 94 16.48 -10.06 1.11
N VAL A 95 15.24 -10.53 1.22
CA VAL A 95 14.03 -9.70 1.00
C VAL A 95 13.97 -8.47 1.91
N ARG A 96 14.53 -8.58 3.12
CA ARG A 96 14.59 -7.44 4.06
C ARG A 96 15.76 -6.51 3.76
N ASP A 97 16.82 -7.06 3.20
CA ASP A 97 18.04 -6.31 2.96
C ASP A 97 17.87 -5.30 1.81
N VAL A 98 17.06 -5.63 0.80
CA VAL A 98 16.74 -4.73 -0.32
C VAL A 98 15.80 -3.56 0.06
N THR A 99 15.37 -3.49 1.31
CA THR A 99 14.47 -2.44 1.82
C THR A 99 15.02 -1.80 3.10
N ARG A 100 16.33 -1.87 3.33
CA ARG A 100 16.93 -1.35 4.57
C ARG A 100 17.24 0.14 4.48
N PRO A 101 16.89 0.93 5.51
CA PRO A 101 17.13 2.37 5.52
C PRO A 101 18.61 2.77 5.55
N GLU A 102 19.55 1.82 5.72
CA GLU A 102 20.98 2.06 5.63
C GLU A 102 21.51 2.07 4.20
N GLY A 103 20.74 1.54 3.21
CA GLY A 103 21.08 1.53 1.80
C GLY A 103 20.87 2.88 1.12
N GLU A 104 21.12 2.93 -0.18
CA GLU A 104 20.78 4.07 -1.03
C GLU A 104 19.28 4.05 -1.35
N GLU A 105 18.56 5.15 -1.06
CA GLU A 105 17.16 5.28 -1.40
C GLU A 105 16.96 5.19 -2.93
N VAL A 106 16.15 4.23 -3.37
CA VAL A 106 15.78 4.02 -4.76
C VAL A 106 14.26 3.85 -4.88
N PHE A 107 13.69 4.37 -5.96
CA PHE A 107 12.24 4.44 -6.15
C PHE A 107 11.75 3.55 -7.30
N THR A 108 12.68 2.98 -8.06
CA THR A 108 12.38 2.12 -9.21
C THR A 108 13.23 0.86 -9.19
N TYR A 109 12.73 -0.18 -9.87
CA TYR A 109 13.51 -1.40 -10.09
C TYR A 109 14.82 -1.11 -10.83
N GLU A 110 14.78 -0.22 -11.82
CA GLU A 110 15.95 0.13 -12.65
C GLU A 110 17.07 0.78 -11.83
N GLU A 111 16.74 1.65 -10.88
CA GLU A 111 17.72 2.28 -9.98
C GLU A 111 18.38 1.22 -9.08
N ALA A 112 17.60 0.37 -8.44
CA ALA A 112 18.10 -0.72 -7.60
C ALA A 112 18.94 -1.73 -8.41
N HIS A 113 18.46 -2.11 -9.61
CA HIS A 113 19.19 -2.99 -10.52
C HIS A 113 20.57 -2.42 -10.88
N ALA A 114 20.69 -1.11 -11.11
CA ALA A 114 21.96 -0.49 -11.42
C ALA A 114 23.00 -0.67 -10.30
N ILE A 115 22.57 -0.58 -9.03
CA ILE A 115 23.45 -0.83 -7.86
C ILE A 115 23.96 -2.27 -7.88
N LEU A 116 23.05 -3.26 -8.06
CA LEU A 116 23.42 -4.67 -8.11
C LEU A 116 24.33 -4.99 -9.31
N ALA A 117 24.05 -4.43 -10.47
CA ALA A 117 24.84 -4.63 -11.68
C ALA A 117 26.25 -4.05 -11.58
N ASP A 118 26.46 -2.98 -10.82
CA ASP A 118 27.78 -2.39 -10.54
C ASP A 118 28.54 -3.12 -9.42
N GLY A 119 28.00 -4.22 -8.90
CA GLY A 119 28.62 -5.09 -7.91
C GLY A 119 28.27 -4.77 -6.46
N GLY A 120 27.22 -4.00 -6.25
CA GLY A 120 26.57 -3.82 -4.94
C GLY A 120 25.84 -5.07 -4.49
N SER A 121 25.37 -5.07 -3.26
CA SER A 121 24.62 -6.13 -2.61
C SER A 121 23.21 -5.66 -2.21
N ALA A 122 22.39 -6.56 -1.69
CA ALA A 122 21.06 -6.23 -1.17
C ALA A 122 21.11 -5.12 -0.09
N ASP A 123 22.11 -5.18 0.79
CA ASP A 123 22.30 -4.18 1.87
C ASP A 123 22.63 -2.75 1.37
N ASP A 124 23.00 -2.60 0.09
CA ASP A 124 23.31 -1.29 -0.50
C ASP A 124 22.02 -0.61 -1.05
N ILE A 125 20.88 -1.27 -0.98
CA ILE A 125 19.59 -0.82 -1.52
C ILE A 125 18.63 -0.50 -0.38
N ASP A 126 17.93 0.62 -0.51
CA ASP A 126 16.76 0.99 0.28
C ASP A 126 15.60 1.29 -0.69
N TYR A 127 14.86 0.25 -1.06
CA TYR A 127 13.73 0.41 -1.98
C TYR A 127 12.55 1.10 -1.28
N GLN A 128 12.24 2.29 -1.75
CA GLN A 128 11.11 3.10 -1.34
C GLN A 128 9.94 2.88 -2.29
N GLY A 129 8.95 2.11 -1.86
CA GLY A 129 7.83 1.71 -2.68
C GLY A 129 6.89 2.86 -3.08
N VAL A 130 6.08 2.61 -4.10
CA VAL A 130 4.99 3.51 -4.48
C VAL A 130 3.85 3.47 -3.46
N SER A 131 3.76 2.42 -2.64
CA SER A 131 2.81 2.31 -1.53
C SER A 131 3.32 2.93 -0.22
N GLY A 132 4.51 3.49 -0.23
CA GLY A 132 5.23 4.06 0.91
C GLY A 132 6.51 3.31 1.24
N PRO A 133 7.21 3.68 2.32
CA PRO A 133 8.39 2.98 2.79
C PRO A 133 8.10 1.50 3.05
N ILE A 134 9.00 0.62 2.56
CA ILE A 134 8.86 -0.84 2.71
C ILE A 134 9.91 -1.37 3.70
N ASP A 135 10.12 -0.65 4.77
CA ASP A 135 11.05 -1.05 5.84
C ASP A 135 10.48 -2.24 6.61
N PHE A 136 10.86 -3.46 6.23
CA PHE A 136 10.46 -4.63 6.99
C PHE A 136 11.12 -4.66 8.37
N ASP A 137 10.31 -4.84 9.40
CA ASP A 137 10.78 -5.05 10.76
C ASP A 137 11.37 -6.46 10.97
N GLU A 138 11.76 -6.78 12.20
CA GLU A 138 12.30 -8.09 12.57
C GLU A 138 11.32 -9.27 12.35
N ASN A 139 10.00 -8.98 12.26
CA ASN A 139 8.96 -9.97 12.00
C ASN A 139 8.62 -10.09 10.51
N GLY A 140 9.13 -9.16 9.68
CA GLY A 140 8.80 -9.06 8.26
C GLY A 140 7.54 -8.25 7.98
N ASP A 141 7.14 -7.41 8.93
CA ASP A 141 6.01 -6.49 8.77
C ASP A 141 6.53 -5.14 8.25
N PRO A 142 6.02 -4.63 7.11
CA PRO A 142 6.35 -3.30 6.64
C PRO A 142 5.59 -2.24 7.45
N ARG A 143 6.13 -1.04 7.50
CA ARG A 143 5.34 0.12 7.94
C ARG A 143 4.25 0.39 6.92
N GLY A 144 3.05 0.72 7.40
CA GLY A 144 1.92 0.98 6.53
C GLY A 144 1.21 2.27 6.88
N SER A 145 0.63 2.91 5.86
CA SER A 145 -0.25 4.05 6.06
C SER A 145 -1.70 3.59 6.09
N LEU A 146 -2.53 4.30 6.84
CA LEU A 146 -3.95 4.03 6.99
C LEU A 146 -4.75 5.30 6.71
N VAL A 147 -5.92 5.14 6.11
CA VAL A 147 -6.92 6.20 5.99
C VAL A 147 -8.17 5.86 6.80
N VAL A 148 -8.67 6.86 7.53
CA VAL A 148 -9.97 6.79 8.18
C VAL A 148 -10.99 7.44 7.26
N ILE A 149 -12.03 6.71 6.95
CA ILE A 149 -13.14 7.13 6.11
C ILE A 149 -14.39 7.19 6.97
N GLU A 150 -15.20 8.20 6.77
CA GLU A 150 -16.51 8.34 7.40
C GLU A 150 -17.60 8.43 6.33
N VAL A 151 -18.70 7.73 6.52
CA VAL A 151 -19.87 7.91 5.67
C VAL A 151 -20.56 9.20 6.06
N GLN A 152 -20.63 10.15 5.13
CA GLN A 152 -21.27 11.46 5.30
C GLN A 152 -22.18 11.75 4.11
N ASP A 153 -23.43 12.09 4.37
CA ASP A 153 -24.41 12.39 3.32
C ASP A 153 -24.52 11.26 2.25
N HIS A 154 -24.43 10.00 2.71
CA HIS A 154 -24.50 8.81 1.86
C HIS A 154 -23.32 8.68 0.88
N ASP A 155 -22.13 9.19 1.25
CA ASP A 155 -20.90 9.10 0.49
C ASP A 155 -19.71 8.75 1.41
N TYR A 156 -18.63 8.20 0.85
CA TYR A 156 -17.40 7.89 1.57
C TYR A 156 -16.45 9.08 1.56
N VAL A 157 -16.20 9.67 2.73
CA VAL A 157 -15.33 10.83 2.90
C VAL A 157 -14.09 10.46 3.70
N SER A 158 -12.90 10.61 3.10
CA SER A 158 -11.63 10.47 3.82
C SER A 158 -11.49 11.59 4.83
N THR A 159 -11.33 11.26 6.11
CA THR A 159 -11.30 12.24 7.21
C THR A 159 -9.94 12.34 7.89
N GLU A 160 -9.13 11.30 7.86
CA GLU A 160 -7.83 11.28 8.50
C GLU A 160 -6.89 10.33 7.75
N PHE A 161 -5.66 10.76 7.50
CA PHE A 161 -4.56 9.92 7.02
C PHE A 161 -3.54 9.75 8.15
N ARG A 162 -3.04 8.53 8.33
CA ARG A 162 -2.03 8.19 9.33
C ARG A 162 -0.92 7.37 8.71
N GLU A 163 0.28 7.88 8.86
CA GLU A 163 1.51 7.10 8.65
C GLU A 163 1.83 6.30 9.92
N ALA A 164 2.25 5.06 9.76
CA ALA A 164 2.62 4.17 10.86
C ALA A 164 4.13 4.28 11.21
#